data_99bed0e36c84d66c5714b47c0e764890
#
_entry.id   99bed0e36c84d66c5714b47c0e764890
#
_cell.length_a   1.000
_cell.length_b   1.000
_cell.length_c   1.000
_cell.angle_alpha   90.00
_cell.angle_beta   90.00
_cell.angle_gamma   90.00
#
_symmetry.space_group_name_H-M   'P 1'
#
loop_
_entity.id
_entity.type
_entity.pdbx_description
1 polymer ?
#
loop_
_entity_poly.entity_id
_entity_poly.type
_entity_poly.pdbx_seq_one_letter_code
_entity_poly.pdbx_strand_id
1 'polypeptide(L)' 'MKIGEFFVKNNYVTQEEVNEALELQKHSRDQYIGEILVKMNVITREQLIKYLCEYDTYKANT' A
#
# COMPACT_ATOMS: atom_id res chain seq x y z
N MET A 1 -5.98 0.40 -11.63
CA MET A 1 -4.69 0.68 -10.94
C MET A 1 -4.58 -0.17 -9.69
N LYS A 2 -3.43 -0.77 -9.47
CA LYS A 2 -3.19 -1.57 -8.26
C LYS A 2 -2.96 -0.64 -7.08
N ILE A 3 -3.22 -1.15 -5.86
CA ILE A 3 -3.14 -0.31 -4.66
C ILE A 3 -1.74 0.28 -4.45
N GLY A 4 -0.68 -0.49 -4.73
CA GLY A 4 0.69 0.02 -4.60
C GLY A 4 0.95 1.19 -5.54
N GLU A 5 0.45 1.12 -6.75
CA GLU A 5 0.58 2.20 -7.73
C GLU A 5 -0.19 3.44 -7.26
N PHE A 6 -1.36 3.22 -6.68
CA PHE A 6 -2.17 4.31 -6.13
C PHE A 6 -1.42 5.05 -5.03
N PHE A 7 -0.79 4.30 -4.14
CA PHE A 7 -0.02 4.89 -3.04
C PHE A 7 1.16 5.73 -3.56
N VAL A 8 1.86 5.23 -4.57
CA VAL A 8 2.98 5.96 -5.17
C VAL A 8 2.50 7.22 -5.87
N LYS A 9 1.42 7.11 -6.64
CA LYS A 9 0.87 8.23 -7.38
C LYS A 9 0.46 9.37 -6.46
N ASN A 10 -0.03 9.05 -5.27
CA ASN A 10 -0.47 10.05 -4.29
C ASN A 10 0.65 10.47 -3.34
N ASN A 11 1.88 10.00 -3.59
CA ASN A 11 3.05 10.34 -2.78
C ASN A 11 2.94 9.87 -1.33
N TYR A 12 2.17 8.82 -1.08
CA TYR A 12 2.07 8.24 0.25
C TYR A 12 3.28 7.38 0.57
N VAL A 13 3.84 6.74 -0.47
CA VAL A 13 5.05 5.92 -0.35
C VAL A 13 5.86 6.11 -1.62
N THR A 14 7.11 5.66 -1.61
CA THR A 14 7.96 5.71 -2.80
C THR A 14 7.85 4.40 -3.57
N GLN A 15 8.26 4.44 -4.84
CA GLN A 15 8.28 3.23 -5.66
C GLN A 15 9.24 2.19 -5.08
N GLU A 16 10.37 2.64 -4.52
CA GLU A 16 11.33 1.72 -3.89
C GLU A 16 10.71 1.00 -2.71
N GLU A 17 9.93 1.72 -1.89
CA GLU A 17 9.24 1.12 -0.75
C GLU A 17 8.22 0.09 -1.19
N VAL A 18 7.49 0.37 -2.26
CA VAL A 18 6.54 -0.61 -2.81
C VAL A 18 7.27 -1.83 -3.35
N ASN A 19 8.38 -1.62 -4.05
CA ASN A 19 9.18 -2.74 -4.57
C ASN A 19 9.69 -3.63 -3.46
N GLU A 20 10.16 -3.03 -2.37
CA GLU A 20 10.62 -3.77 -1.20
C GLU A 20 9.48 -4.56 -0.56
N ALA A 21 8.33 -3.93 -0.44
CA ALA A 21 7.15 -4.60 0.12
C ALA A 21 6.71 -5.77 -0.75
N LEU A 22 6.79 -5.63 -2.07
CA LEU A 22 6.44 -6.72 -2.99
C LEU A 22 7.39 -7.91 -2.85
N GLU A 23 8.67 -7.63 -2.63
CA GLU A 23 9.64 -8.70 -2.38
C GLU A 23 9.30 -9.45 -1.09
N LEU A 24 8.96 -8.72 -0.03
CA LEU A 24 8.56 -9.34 1.22
C LEU A 24 7.28 -10.13 1.06
N GLN A 25 6.35 -9.66 0.23
CA GLN A 25 5.08 -10.34 -0.01
C GLN A 25 5.27 -11.70 -0.67
N LYS A 26 6.31 -11.86 -1.47
CA LYS A 26 6.62 -13.15 -2.09
C LYS A 26 6.88 -14.25 -1.05
N HIS A 27 7.37 -13.85 0.12
CA HIS A 27 7.67 -14.78 1.21
C HIS A 27 6.54 -14.86 2.24
N SER A 28 5.54 -13.99 2.14
CA SER A 28 4.44 -13.92 3.09
C SER A 28 3.14 -13.68 2.34
N ARG A 29 2.67 -14.73 1.64
CA ARG A 29 1.53 -14.62 0.73
C ARG A 29 0.22 -14.25 1.40
N ASP A 30 0.13 -14.44 2.71
CA ASP A 30 -1.09 -14.13 3.47
C ASP A 30 -1.23 -12.65 3.77
N GLN A 31 -0.20 -11.86 3.52
CA GLN A 31 -0.20 -10.45 3.90
C GLN A 31 -0.45 -9.55 2.70
N TYR A 32 -1.29 -8.55 2.91
CA TYR A 32 -1.52 -7.53 1.90
C TYR A 32 -0.37 -6.53 1.93
N ILE A 33 -0.12 -5.89 0.79
CA ILE A 33 0.98 -4.95 0.67
C ILE A 33 0.89 -3.80 1.67
N GLY A 34 -0.33 -3.35 1.98
CA GLY A 34 -0.53 -2.29 2.98
C GLY A 34 -0.06 -2.70 4.36
N GLU A 35 -0.33 -3.95 4.75
CA GLU A 35 0.11 -4.47 6.05
C GLU A 35 1.63 -4.56 6.11
N ILE A 36 2.25 -4.95 5.01
CA ILE A 36 3.71 -5.04 4.93
C ILE A 36 4.32 -3.64 5.06
N LEU A 37 3.74 -2.65 4.41
CA LEU A 37 4.22 -1.27 4.51
C LEU A 37 4.14 -0.74 5.95
N VAL A 38 3.11 -1.14 6.70
CA VAL A 38 3.01 -0.79 8.12
C VAL A 38 4.14 -1.46 8.91
N LYS A 39 4.42 -2.73 8.64
CA LYS A 39 5.50 -3.45 9.31
C LYS A 39 6.87 -2.86 9.00
N MET A 40 7.04 -2.31 7.80
CA MET A 40 8.26 -1.64 7.40
C MET A 40 8.39 -0.25 8.01
N ASN A 41 7.37 0.21 8.75
CA ASN A 41 7.30 1.55 9.33
C ASN A 41 7.28 2.66 8.27
N VAL A 42 6.81 2.35 7.07
CA VAL A 42 6.66 3.33 6.00
C VAL A 42 5.42 4.17 6.23
N ILE A 43 4.35 3.52 6.68
CA ILE A 43 3.10 4.18 7.02
C ILE A 43 2.59 3.64 8.37
N THR A 44 1.72 4.39 9.02
CA THR A 44 1.08 3.93 10.24
C THR A 44 -0.18 3.16 9.89
N ARG A 45 -0.70 2.40 10.87
CA ARG A 45 -1.96 1.68 10.68
C ARG A 45 -3.11 2.64 10.41
N GLU A 46 -3.13 3.79 11.08
CA GLU A 46 -4.16 4.80 10.86
C GLU A 46 -4.10 5.35 9.44
N GLN A 47 -2.88 5.61 8.96
CA GLN A 47 -2.69 6.06 7.58
C GLN A 47 -3.14 5.00 6.59
N LEU A 48 -2.86 3.73 6.88
CA LEU A 48 -3.29 2.63 6.01
C LEU A 48 -4.80 2.61 5.87
N ILE A 49 -5.52 2.73 6.98
CA ILE A 49 -6.99 2.74 6.95
C ILE A 49 -7.49 3.88 6.09
N LYS A 50 -6.93 5.07 6.28
CA LYS A 50 -7.30 6.24 5.50
C LYS A 50 -7.05 6.04 4.01
N TYR A 51 -5.88 5.51 3.67
CA TYR A 51 -5.50 5.31 2.27
C TYR A 51 -6.34 4.23 1.61
N LEU A 52 -6.71 3.19 2.35
CA LEU A 52 -7.59 2.15 1.83
C LEU A 52 -8.98 2.69 1.52
N CYS A 53 -9.49 3.57 2.37
CA CYS A 53 -10.79 4.22 2.12
C CYS A 53 -10.72 5.07 0.85
N GLU A 54 -9.63 5.80 0.67
CA GLU A 54 -9.43 6.62 -0.52
C GLU A 54 -9.34 5.75 -1.77
N TYR A 55 -8.64 4.63 -1.68
CA TYR A 55 -8.49 3.71 -2.80
C TYR A 55 -9.85 3.10 -3.19
N ASP A 56 -10.64 2.70 -2.20
CA ASP A 56 -11.97 2.15 -2.46
C ASP A 56 -12.86 3.17 -3.14
N THR A 57 -12.81 4.42 -2.71
CA THR A 57 -13.55 5.51 -3.34
C THR A 57 -13.10 5.71 -4.77
N TYR A 58 -11.81 5.69 -5.01
CA TYR A 58 -11.24 5.81 -6.35
C TYR A 58 -11.75 4.69 -7.26
N LYS A 59 -11.75 3.45 -6.78
CA LYS A 59 -12.21 2.30 -7.55
C LYS A 59 -13.71 2.40 -7.88
N ALA A 60 -14.49 2.90 -6.93
CA ALA A 60 -15.93 3.03 -7.11
C ALA A 60 -16.28 4.07 -8.17
N ASN A 61 -15.40 5.04 -8.41
CA ASN A 61 -15.63 6.13 -9.35
C ASN A 61 -15.00 5.91 -10.72
N THR A 62 -14.39 4.75 -10.98
CA THR A 62 -13.76 4.45 -12.28
C THR A 62 -14.51 3.36 -13.09
#